data_5048517eeb5cfec20386efb02a682cd3
#
_entry.id   5048517eeb5cfec20386efb02a682cd3
#
_cell.length_a   1.000
_cell.length_b   1.000
_cell.length_c   1.000
_cell.angle_alpha   90.00
_cell.angle_beta   90.00
_cell.angle_gamma   90.00
#
_symmetry.space_group_name_H-M   'P 1'
#
loop_
_entity.id
_entity.type
_entity.pdbx_description
1 polymer ?
#
loop_
_entity_poly.entity_id
_entity_poly.type
_entity_poly.pdbx_seq_one_letter_code
_entity_poly.pdbx_strand_id
1 'polypeptide(L)'
;MRAKLLVAGVSIAALLGAAACTTTDPYSSTPRRNNTGTGVIAGAVGGALLGYLTNTSNSEEGRKNALIGAGIGALGGAAVGQYMDRQQRELEAELSGTGVGVARQGDNLVLRMPSDVTFATNQSSINSRFYATLDDVAAVLNRYDQSIVDIIGHADSDGADEYNLTLSRQRASSVAQYLVQRNVLADRLYVDGRGESQPIASNATAEGKAQNRRVEILIRPFRG
;
A
#
# COMPACT_ATOMS: atom_id res chain seq x y z
N MET A 1 41.60 55.28 -37.65
CA MET A 1 42.00 54.64 -36.40
C MET A 1 40.73 54.18 -35.71
N ARG A 2 40.45 52.86 -35.71
CA ARG A 2 39.23 52.29 -35.10
C ARG A 2 39.64 51.50 -33.85
N ALA A 3 39.25 51.99 -32.69
CA ALA A 3 39.44 51.30 -31.40
C ALA A 3 38.35 50.24 -31.23
N LYS A 4 38.73 48.95 -31.03
CA LYS A 4 37.86 47.86 -30.70
C LYS A 4 37.81 47.77 -29.18
N LEU A 5 36.62 47.98 -28.58
CA LEU A 5 36.34 47.65 -27.20
C LEU A 5 36.08 46.14 -27.09
N LEU A 6 36.90 45.46 -26.30
CA LEU A 6 36.65 44.09 -25.85
C LEU A 6 35.85 44.15 -24.56
N VAL A 7 34.61 43.62 -24.61
CA VAL A 7 33.77 43.37 -23.42
C VAL A 7 34.09 41.98 -22.89
N ALA A 8 34.74 41.93 -21.73
CA ALA A 8 34.98 40.67 -21.02
C ALA A 8 33.72 40.31 -20.22
N GLY A 9 33.04 39.27 -20.64
CA GLY A 9 31.93 38.68 -19.90
C GLY A 9 32.44 37.83 -18.72
N VAL A 10 32.12 38.27 -17.51
CA VAL A 10 32.36 37.47 -16.29
C VAL A 10 31.21 36.51 -16.10
N SER A 11 31.45 35.23 -16.37
CA SER A 11 30.50 34.15 -16.07
C SER A 11 30.65 33.75 -14.61
N ILE A 12 29.68 34.11 -13.76
CA ILE A 12 29.58 33.64 -12.39
C ILE A 12 28.93 32.25 -12.44
N ALA A 13 29.74 31.19 -12.34
CA ALA A 13 29.26 29.84 -12.10
C ALA A 13 28.95 29.71 -10.61
N ALA A 14 27.66 29.73 -10.27
CA ALA A 14 27.17 29.39 -8.93
C ALA A 14 27.29 27.86 -8.71
N LEU A 15 28.33 27.43 -8.01
CA LEU A 15 28.48 26.07 -7.49
C LEU A 15 27.55 25.90 -6.29
N LEU A 16 26.36 25.39 -6.54
CA LEU A 16 25.49 24.82 -5.49
C LEU A 16 26.11 23.49 -5.01
N GLY A 17 26.87 23.57 -3.92
CA GLY A 17 27.38 22.40 -3.23
C GLY A 17 26.26 21.61 -2.60
N ALA A 18 25.85 20.53 -3.26
CA ALA A 18 25.00 19.51 -2.63
C ALA A 18 25.84 18.80 -1.55
N ALA A 19 25.58 19.10 -0.29
CA ALA A 19 26.12 18.33 0.84
C ALA A 19 25.51 16.93 0.80
N ALA A 20 26.20 15.98 0.18
CA ALA A 20 25.85 14.57 0.22
C ALA A 20 26.22 14.05 1.61
N CYS A 21 25.23 13.70 2.43
CA CYS A 21 25.44 12.94 3.64
C CYS A 21 26.00 11.57 3.25
N THR A 22 27.29 11.35 3.49
CA THR A 22 27.94 10.05 3.36
C THR A 22 27.92 9.36 4.71
N THR A 23 27.24 8.24 4.84
CA THR A 23 27.41 7.33 5.97
C THR A 23 28.52 6.35 5.66
N THR A 24 29.52 6.28 6.53
CA THR A 24 30.63 5.35 6.40
C THR A 24 30.24 4.05 7.09
N ASP A 25 30.25 2.96 6.35
CA ASP A 25 30.09 1.62 6.89
C ASP A 25 31.41 1.25 7.63
N PRO A 26 31.36 0.87 8.92
CA PRO A 26 32.55 0.56 9.68
C PRO A 26 33.31 -0.67 9.18
N TYR A 27 32.76 -1.43 8.25
CA TYR A 27 33.37 -2.65 7.67
C TYR A 27 33.76 -2.55 6.19
N SER A 28 33.57 -1.42 5.54
CA SER A 28 34.01 -1.22 4.15
C SER A 28 34.65 0.15 3.95
N SER A 29 35.83 0.16 3.33
CA SER A 29 36.61 1.38 3.02
C SER A 29 36.10 2.15 1.79
N THR A 30 34.97 1.76 1.21
CA THR A 30 34.38 2.44 0.05
C THR A 30 33.18 3.31 0.46
N PRO A 31 33.21 4.63 0.19
CA PRO A 31 32.07 5.52 0.47
C PRO A 31 30.88 5.15 -0.40
N ARG A 32 29.76 4.72 0.19
CA ARG A 32 28.51 4.52 -0.51
C ARG A 32 27.70 5.82 -0.51
N ARG A 33 27.39 6.32 -1.67
CA ARG A 33 26.54 7.50 -1.84
C ARG A 33 25.07 7.10 -1.54
N ASN A 34 24.54 7.53 -0.40
CA ASN A 34 23.13 7.35 -0.09
C ASN A 34 22.31 8.42 -0.81
N ASN A 35 21.77 8.09 -1.97
CA ASN A 35 20.78 8.94 -2.66
C ASN A 35 19.38 8.89 -2.01
N THR A 36 19.22 8.11 -0.95
CA THR A 36 17.93 7.86 -0.28
C THR A 36 17.41 9.08 0.49
N GLY A 37 18.30 9.90 1.06
CA GLY A 37 17.87 11.01 1.94
C GLY A 37 17.20 12.16 1.21
N THR A 38 17.59 12.47 -0.02
CA THR A 38 17.06 13.61 -0.79
C THR A 38 15.78 13.22 -1.55
N GLY A 39 15.67 11.95 -2.00
CA GLY A 39 14.48 11.43 -2.69
C GLY A 39 13.29 11.25 -1.75
N VAL A 40 13.52 10.80 -0.50
CA VAL A 40 12.46 10.54 0.48
C VAL A 40 11.75 11.83 0.91
N ILE A 41 12.48 12.93 1.12
CA ILE A 41 11.86 14.19 1.56
C ILE A 41 11.09 14.86 0.42
N ALA A 42 11.60 14.82 -0.81
CA ALA A 42 10.92 15.41 -1.97
C ALA A 42 9.76 14.52 -2.47
N GLY A 43 9.90 13.18 -2.40
CA GLY A 43 8.87 12.24 -2.84
C GLY A 43 7.69 12.13 -1.88
N ALA A 44 7.94 12.07 -0.57
CA ALA A 44 6.89 11.89 0.44
C ALA A 44 5.94 13.09 0.55
N VAL A 45 6.44 14.32 0.38
CA VAL A 45 5.60 15.54 0.45
C VAL A 45 4.97 15.87 -0.90
N GLY A 46 5.66 15.62 -2.01
CA GLY A 46 5.16 15.91 -3.36
C GLY A 46 4.25 14.81 -3.91
N GLY A 47 4.58 13.54 -3.70
CA GLY A 47 3.84 12.39 -4.24
C GLY A 47 2.46 12.22 -3.61
N ALA A 48 2.35 12.32 -2.29
CA ALA A 48 1.08 12.17 -1.58
C ALA A 48 0.08 13.28 -1.93
N LEU A 49 0.53 14.53 -2.12
CA LEU A 49 -0.33 15.66 -2.50
C LEU A 49 -0.75 15.60 -3.97
N LEU A 50 0.14 15.21 -4.88
CA LEU A 50 -0.16 15.12 -6.31
C LEU A 50 -0.96 13.86 -6.66
N GLY A 51 -0.71 12.71 -5.99
CA GLY A 51 -1.47 11.49 -6.18
C GLY A 51 -2.94 11.64 -5.74
N TYR A 52 -3.20 12.38 -4.68
CA TYR A 52 -4.56 12.68 -4.21
C TYR A 52 -5.32 13.61 -5.19
N LEU A 53 -4.62 14.48 -5.92
CA LEU A 53 -5.21 15.46 -6.82
C LEU A 53 -5.39 14.97 -8.27
N THR A 54 -4.66 13.95 -8.72
CA THR A 54 -4.62 13.59 -10.15
C THR A 54 -5.32 12.28 -10.52
N ASN A 55 -5.89 11.52 -9.59
CA ASN A 55 -6.58 10.22 -9.88
C ASN A 55 -5.80 9.27 -10.84
N THR A 56 -4.53 9.51 -11.06
CA THR A 56 -3.63 8.68 -11.88
C THR A 56 -3.05 7.51 -11.10
N SER A 57 -3.24 7.49 -9.77
CA SER A 57 -2.77 6.43 -8.87
C SER A 57 -3.55 5.11 -8.98
N ASN A 58 -4.67 5.08 -9.72
CA ASN A 58 -5.48 3.86 -9.90
C ASN A 58 -4.86 2.85 -10.87
N SER A 59 -3.88 3.22 -11.67
CA SER A 59 -3.14 2.26 -12.49
C SER A 59 -2.05 1.57 -11.67
N GLU A 60 -1.80 0.29 -11.92
CA GLU A 60 -0.73 -0.44 -11.25
C GLU A 60 0.64 0.21 -11.49
N GLU A 61 0.88 0.72 -12.70
CA GLU A 61 2.11 1.44 -13.06
C GLU A 61 2.25 2.76 -12.29
N GLY A 62 1.15 3.52 -12.11
CA GLY A 62 1.15 4.75 -11.32
C GLY A 62 1.57 4.49 -9.87
N ARG A 63 1.04 3.42 -9.26
CA ARG A 63 1.41 3.00 -7.90
C ARG A 63 2.87 2.56 -7.81
N LYS A 64 3.35 1.77 -8.78
CA LYS A 64 4.77 1.37 -8.84
C LYS A 64 5.71 2.58 -8.92
N ASN A 65 5.40 3.55 -9.76
CA ASN A 65 6.18 4.78 -9.90
C ASN A 65 6.17 5.62 -8.61
N ALA A 66 5.02 5.69 -7.93
CA ALA A 66 4.91 6.37 -6.65
C ALA A 66 5.76 5.70 -5.56
N LEU A 67 5.79 4.36 -5.50
CA LEU A 67 6.62 3.60 -4.57
C LEU A 67 8.12 3.82 -4.81
N ILE A 68 8.54 3.83 -6.08
CA ILE A 68 9.93 4.15 -6.45
C ILE A 68 10.27 5.58 -6.01
N GLY A 69 9.35 6.54 -6.25
CA GLY A 69 9.51 7.93 -5.82
C GLY A 69 9.57 8.09 -4.30
N ALA A 70 8.87 7.26 -3.55
CA ALA A 70 8.94 7.18 -2.09
C ALA A 70 10.19 6.45 -1.57
N GLY A 71 11.07 5.95 -2.44
CA GLY A 71 12.30 5.25 -2.07
C GLY A 71 12.10 3.77 -1.69
N ILE A 72 10.91 3.22 -1.96
CA ILE A 72 10.65 1.79 -1.75
C ILE A 72 11.29 0.99 -2.88
N GLY A 73 12.27 0.16 -2.54
CA GLY A 73 12.96 -0.70 -3.49
C GLY A 73 12.11 -1.89 -3.92
N ALA A 74 12.21 -2.27 -5.19
CA ALA A 74 11.57 -3.48 -5.69
C ALA A 74 12.32 -4.75 -5.29
N LEU A 75 11.58 -5.83 -5.07
CA LEU A 75 12.16 -7.13 -4.74
C LEU A 75 12.70 -7.82 -6.00
N GLY A 76 13.93 -8.32 -5.95
CA GLY A 76 14.49 -9.20 -6.97
C GLY A 76 13.95 -10.63 -6.83
N GLY A 77 13.84 -11.37 -7.96
CA GLY A 77 13.13 -12.64 -8.08
C GLY A 77 13.32 -13.65 -6.94
N ALA A 78 14.56 -13.97 -6.54
CA ALA A 78 14.83 -14.96 -5.47
C ALA A 78 14.45 -14.44 -4.04
N ALA A 79 14.44 -13.13 -3.84
CA ALA A 79 14.11 -12.52 -2.56
C ALA A 79 12.59 -12.49 -2.28
N VAL A 80 11.76 -12.53 -3.33
CA VAL A 80 10.29 -12.46 -3.22
C VAL A 80 9.74 -13.56 -2.32
N GLY A 81 10.12 -14.81 -2.55
CA GLY A 81 9.63 -15.95 -1.78
C GLY A 81 9.89 -15.79 -0.29
N GLN A 82 11.16 -15.56 0.08
CA GLN A 82 11.56 -15.41 1.47
C GLN A 82 10.90 -14.20 2.17
N TYR A 83 10.74 -13.11 1.45
CA TYR A 83 10.08 -11.90 1.94
C TYR A 83 8.61 -12.19 2.27
N MET A 84 7.89 -12.76 1.30
CA MET A 84 6.47 -13.10 1.48
C MET A 84 6.26 -14.20 2.52
N ASP A 85 7.17 -15.16 2.64
CA ASP A 85 7.09 -16.23 3.65
C ASP A 85 7.25 -15.68 5.08
N ARG A 86 8.15 -14.69 5.27
CA ARG A 86 8.30 -14.03 6.58
C ARG A 86 7.06 -13.19 6.90
N GLN A 87 6.56 -12.43 5.94
CA GLN A 87 5.35 -11.63 6.10
C GLN A 87 4.13 -12.50 6.41
N GLN A 88 3.99 -13.65 5.74
CA GLN A 88 2.92 -14.60 6.01
C GLN A 88 2.95 -15.11 7.45
N ARG A 89 4.11 -15.63 7.89
CA ARG A 89 4.24 -16.16 9.27
C ARG A 89 3.93 -15.11 10.33
N GLU A 90 4.33 -13.88 10.11
CA GLU A 90 4.05 -12.80 11.03
C GLU A 90 2.57 -12.44 11.05
N LEU A 91 1.91 -12.33 9.88
CA LEU A 91 0.47 -12.13 9.80
C LEU A 91 -0.31 -13.28 10.45
N GLU A 92 0.08 -14.54 10.25
CA GLU A 92 -0.55 -15.69 10.87
C GLU A 92 -0.42 -15.67 12.40
N ALA A 93 0.74 -15.24 12.92
CA ALA A 93 0.97 -15.13 14.36
C ALA A 93 0.14 -13.99 14.98
N GLU A 94 0.20 -12.79 14.43
CA GLU A 94 -0.50 -11.60 14.95
C GLU A 94 -2.03 -11.71 14.81
N LEU A 95 -2.51 -12.35 13.74
CA LEU A 95 -3.94 -12.46 13.47
C LEU A 95 -4.58 -13.75 14.01
N SER A 96 -3.82 -14.57 14.73
CA SER A 96 -4.34 -15.79 15.34
C SER A 96 -5.48 -15.48 16.32
N GLY A 97 -6.62 -16.14 16.14
CA GLY A 97 -7.80 -15.97 17.01
C GLY A 97 -8.63 -14.70 16.76
N THR A 98 -8.24 -13.83 15.81
CA THR A 98 -8.97 -12.59 15.49
C THR A 98 -10.15 -12.78 14.55
N GLY A 99 -10.28 -13.97 13.94
CA GLY A 99 -11.27 -14.27 12.89
C GLY A 99 -10.83 -13.85 11.48
N VAL A 100 -9.65 -13.28 11.31
CA VAL A 100 -9.05 -12.98 9.99
C VAL A 100 -8.35 -14.23 9.48
N GLY A 101 -8.72 -14.66 8.27
CA GLY A 101 -8.04 -15.74 7.56
C GLY A 101 -6.84 -15.23 6.77
N VAL A 102 -5.68 -15.88 6.92
CA VAL A 102 -4.49 -15.64 6.10
C VAL A 102 -4.32 -16.80 5.13
N ALA A 103 -4.23 -16.50 3.84
CA ALA A 103 -4.06 -17.52 2.80
C ALA A 103 -2.96 -17.10 1.81
N ARG A 104 -2.21 -18.09 1.31
CA ARG A 104 -1.23 -17.90 0.24
C ARG A 104 -1.86 -18.19 -1.12
N GLN A 105 -1.65 -17.31 -2.08
CA GLN A 105 -2.05 -17.50 -3.48
C GLN A 105 -0.85 -17.21 -4.40
N GLY A 106 -0.07 -18.23 -4.73
CA GLY A 106 1.19 -18.06 -5.43
C GLY A 106 2.16 -17.23 -4.61
N ASP A 107 2.61 -16.10 -5.14
CA ASP A 107 3.46 -15.15 -4.41
C ASP A 107 2.69 -14.08 -3.64
N ASN A 108 1.36 -14.11 -3.69
CA ASN A 108 0.52 -13.14 -3.00
C ASN A 108 -0.01 -13.70 -1.68
N LEU A 109 -0.34 -12.81 -0.74
CA LEU A 109 -1.07 -13.14 0.47
C LEU A 109 -2.47 -12.52 0.41
N VAL A 110 -3.47 -13.24 0.90
CA VAL A 110 -4.85 -12.77 1.00
C VAL A 110 -5.28 -12.82 2.45
N LEU A 111 -5.60 -11.67 3.03
CA LEU A 111 -6.26 -11.60 4.32
C LEU A 111 -7.76 -11.51 4.08
N ARG A 112 -8.53 -12.45 4.64
CA ARG A 112 -10.00 -12.44 4.58
C ARG A 112 -10.58 -11.98 5.89
N MET A 113 -11.25 -10.85 5.86
CA MET A 113 -11.92 -10.24 7.02
C MET A 113 -13.43 -10.39 6.85
N PRO A 114 -14.10 -11.25 7.66
CA PRO A 114 -15.55 -11.35 7.61
C PRO A 114 -16.21 -10.01 7.97
N SER A 115 -17.19 -9.56 7.17
CA SER A 115 -17.83 -8.25 7.41
C SER A 115 -18.59 -8.20 8.73
N ASP A 116 -19.11 -9.32 9.18
CA ASP A 116 -19.97 -9.40 10.40
C ASP A 116 -19.17 -9.10 11.69
N VAL A 117 -17.84 -9.34 11.68
CA VAL A 117 -16.96 -8.98 12.81
C VAL A 117 -16.29 -7.62 12.59
N THR A 118 -16.08 -7.25 11.32
CA THR A 118 -15.36 -6.03 10.95
C THR A 118 -16.24 -4.79 11.00
N PHE A 119 -17.54 -4.91 10.65
CA PHE A 119 -18.48 -3.78 10.54
C PHE A 119 -19.77 -4.06 11.31
N ALA A 120 -20.48 -3.01 11.67
CA ALA A 120 -21.88 -3.14 12.11
C ALA A 120 -22.78 -3.51 10.92
N THR A 121 -23.92 -4.14 11.22
CA THR A 121 -24.89 -4.60 10.20
C THR A 121 -25.30 -3.46 9.27
N ASN A 122 -25.22 -3.68 7.96
CA ASN A 122 -25.53 -2.70 6.90
C ASN A 122 -24.74 -1.38 7.00
N GLN A 123 -23.60 -1.38 7.68
CA GLN A 123 -22.74 -0.21 7.81
C GLN A 123 -21.36 -0.46 7.21
N SER A 124 -20.66 0.64 6.93
CA SER A 124 -19.27 0.65 6.50
C SER A 124 -18.32 1.16 7.60
N SER A 125 -18.85 1.58 8.75
CA SER A 125 -18.04 1.98 9.89
C SER A 125 -17.43 0.75 10.57
N ILE A 126 -16.11 0.80 10.81
CA ILE A 126 -15.36 -0.28 11.45
C ILE A 126 -15.82 -0.45 12.89
N ASN A 127 -16.07 -1.68 13.30
CA ASN A 127 -16.40 -2.01 14.66
C ASN A 127 -15.19 -1.72 15.58
N SER A 128 -15.42 -1.07 16.71
CA SER A 128 -14.35 -0.67 17.63
C SER A 128 -13.49 -1.85 18.12
N ARG A 129 -14.07 -3.03 18.25
CA ARG A 129 -13.36 -4.26 18.63
C ARG A 129 -12.34 -4.71 17.58
N PHE A 130 -12.52 -4.29 16.33
CA PHE A 130 -11.67 -4.72 15.22
C PHE A 130 -10.47 -3.78 14.97
N TYR A 131 -10.41 -2.64 15.67
CA TYR A 131 -9.29 -1.70 15.52
C TYR A 131 -7.95 -2.32 15.92
N ALA A 132 -7.88 -3.09 17.01
CA ALA A 132 -6.65 -3.77 17.43
C ALA A 132 -6.13 -4.71 16.32
N THR A 133 -7.01 -5.49 15.70
CA THR A 133 -6.66 -6.38 14.58
C THR A 133 -6.13 -5.59 13.37
N LEU A 134 -6.72 -4.44 13.07
CA LEU A 134 -6.23 -3.59 11.98
C LEU A 134 -4.91 -2.87 12.35
N ASP A 135 -4.66 -2.61 13.61
CA ASP A 135 -3.36 -2.10 14.10
C ASP A 135 -2.25 -3.13 13.86
N ASP A 136 -2.51 -4.41 14.16
CA ASP A 136 -1.58 -5.51 13.89
C ASP A 136 -1.33 -5.66 12.37
N VAL A 137 -2.37 -5.62 11.55
CA VAL A 137 -2.24 -5.61 10.08
C VAL A 137 -1.38 -4.43 9.62
N ALA A 138 -1.64 -3.22 10.11
CA ALA A 138 -0.89 -2.03 9.73
C ALA A 138 0.58 -2.13 10.15
N ALA A 139 0.87 -2.66 11.36
CA ALA A 139 2.23 -2.86 11.85
C ALA A 139 3.03 -3.79 10.93
N VAL A 140 2.43 -4.92 10.51
CA VAL A 140 3.07 -5.84 9.57
C VAL A 140 3.23 -5.20 8.20
N LEU A 141 2.22 -4.49 7.68
CA LEU A 141 2.32 -3.80 6.38
C LEU A 141 3.41 -2.72 6.37
N ASN A 142 3.63 -2.03 7.48
CA ASN A 142 4.69 -1.02 7.61
C ASN A 142 6.07 -1.66 7.70
N ARG A 143 6.19 -2.82 8.35
CA ARG A 143 7.46 -3.58 8.44
C ARG A 143 7.84 -4.20 7.09
N TYR A 144 6.83 -4.62 6.32
CA TYR A 144 6.97 -5.20 4.99
C TYR A 144 6.47 -4.23 3.92
N ASP A 145 7.21 -3.14 3.72
CA ASP A 145 6.84 -2.02 2.86
C ASP A 145 6.98 -2.31 1.35
N GLN A 146 7.79 -3.31 0.96
CA GLN A 146 8.02 -3.70 -0.43
C GLN A 146 6.87 -4.53 -1.01
N SER A 147 5.64 -4.11 -0.77
CA SER A 147 4.43 -4.75 -1.30
C SER A 147 3.37 -3.71 -1.68
N ILE A 148 2.57 -4.05 -2.69
CA ILE A 148 1.34 -3.35 -3.05
C ILE A 148 0.16 -4.07 -2.40
N VAL A 149 -0.86 -3.31 -2.04
CA VAL A 149 -1.99 -3.80 -1.24
C VAL A 149 -3.29 -3.40 -1.91
N ASP A 150 -4.09 -4.38 -2.31
CA ASP A 150 -5.42 -4.15 -2.86
C ASP A 150 -6.46 -4.51 -1.80
N ILE A 151 -7.35 -3.58 -1.48
CA ILE A 151 -8.40 -3.75 -0.48
C ILE A 151 -9.73 -3.84 -1.23
N ILE A 152 -10.35 -5.02 -1.20
CA ILE A 152 -11.50 -5.34 -2.04
C ILE A 152 -12.67 -5.76 -1.15
N GLY A 153 -13.77 -5.03 -1.25
CA GLY A 153 -15.01 -5.36 -0.55
C GLY A 153 -15.92 -6.25 -1.38
N HIS A 154 -16.62 -7.15 -0.70
CA HIS A 154 -17.60 -8.07 -1.28
C HIS A 154 -18.88 -8.06 -0.46
N ALA A 155 -19.99 -8.38 -1.13
CA ALA A 155 -21.31 -8.57 -0.54
C ALA A 155 -21.83 -9.97 -0.84
N ASP A 156 -22.93 -10.35 -0.19
CA ASP A 156 -23.77 -11.47 -0.63
C ASP A 156 -24.81 -11.01 -1.67
N SER A 157 -25.69 -11.91 -2.09
CA SER A 157 -26.71 -11.64 -3.09
C SER A 157 -28.00 -11.03 -2.52
N ASP A 158 -28.01 -10.53 -1.29
CA ASP A 158 -29.17 -9.86 -0.72
C ASP A 158 -29.14 -8.37 -1.05
N GLY A 159 -30.26 -7.89 -1.65
CA GLY A 159 -30.42 -6.49 -2.01
C GLY A 159 -30.18 -6.20 -3.49
N ALA A 160 -30.09 -4.92 -3.83
CA ALA A 160 -29.83 -4.50 -5.21
C ALA A 160 -28.32 -4.46 -5.49
N ASP A 161 -27.91 -4.89 -6.68
CA ASP A 161 -26.51 -4.95 -7.13
C ASP A 161 -25.76 -3.64 -6.91
N GLU A 162 -26.39 -2.50 -7.26
CA GLU A 162 -25.82 -1.16 -7.12
C GLU A 162 -25.57 -0.79 -5.64
N TYR A 163 -26.51 -1.17 -4.77
CA TYR A 163 -26.36 -1.01 -3.32
C TYR A 163 -25.19 -1.86 -2.79
N ASN A 164 -25.13 -3.13 -3.19
CA ASN A 164 -24.08 -4.06 -2.81
C ASN A 164 -22.70 -3.60 -3.29
N LEU A 165 -22.63 -3.09 -4.53
CA LEU A 165 -21.41 -2.52 -5.09
C LEU A 165 -20.95 -1.30 -4.28
N THR A 166 -21.87 -0.39 -3.99
CA THR A 166 -21.58 0.82 -3.21
C THR A 166 -21.13 0.49 -1.79
N LEU A 167 -21.88 -0.36 -1.08
CA LEU A 167 -21.56 -0.75 0.30
C LEU A 167 -20.21 -1.48 0.40
N SER A 168 -19.95 -2.40 -0.52
CA SER A 168 -18.68 -3.13 -0.57
C SER A 168 -17.48 -2.19 -0.77
N ARG A 169 -17.61 -1.20 -1.67
CA ARG A 169 -16.57 -0.18 -1.89
C ARG A 169 -16.38 0.72 -0.67
N GLN A 170 -17.46 1.13 0.00
CA GLN A 170 -17.39 1.93 1.22
C GLN A 170 -16.67 1.19 2.35
N ARG A 171 -16.93 -0.11 2.53
CA ARG A 171 -16.25 -0.95 3.51
C ARG A 171 -14.76 -1.06 3.23
N ALA A 172 -14.38 -1.34 2.00
CA ALA A 172 -12.99 -1.36 1.58
C ALA A 172 -12.29 0.00 1.81
N SER A 173 -12.99 1.10 1.51
CA SER A 173 -12.49 2.47 1.74
C SER A 173 -12.27 2.76 3.23
N SER A 174 -13.17 2.32 4.11
CA SER A 174 -13.01 2.51 5.56
C SER A 174 -11.77 1.79 6.10
N VAL A 175 -11.52 0.56 5.64
CA VAL A 175 -10.29 -0.18 5.98
C VAL A 175 -9.05 0.55 5.46
N ALA A 176 -9.05 0.98 4.21
CA ALA A 176 -7.92 1.71 3.62
C ALA A 176 -7.61 3.00 4.38
N GLN A 177 -8.62 3.80 4.69
CA GLN A 177 -8.48 5.04 5.46
C GLN A 177 -7.87 4.78 6.84
N TYR A 178 -8.31 3.72 7.51
CA TYR A 178 -7.74 3.34 8.80
C TYR A 178 -6.27 2.95 8.68
N LEU A 179 -5.90 2.14 7.71
CA LEU A 179 -4.50 1.76 7.47
C LEU A 179 -3.61 2.98 7.18
N VAL A 180 -4.11 3.95 6.40
CA VAL A 180 -3.41 5.23 6.15
C VAL A 180 -3.21 6.01 7.46
N GLN A 181 -4.21 6.06 8.35
CA GLN A 181 -4.08 6.67 9.67
C GLN A 181 -3.03 5.97 10.55
N ARG A 182 -2.70 4.71 10.26
CA ARG A 182 -1.64 3.90 10.89
C ARG A 182 -0.33 3.94 10.12
N ASN A 183 -0.12 4.96 9.30
CA ASN A 183 1.09 5.24 8.53
C ASN A 183 1.37 4.22 7.38
N VAL A 184 0.40 3.41 6.97
CA VAL A 184 0.55 2.66 5.73
C VAL A 184 0.49 3.65 4.57
N LEU A 185 1.51 3.64 3.71
CA LEU A 185 1.63 4.58 2.61
C LEU A 185 0.45 4.44 1.64
N ALA A 186 -0.29 5.55 1.43
CA ALA A 186 -1.51 5.56 0.60
C ALA A 186 -1.26 5.08 -0.84
N ASP A 187 -0.09 5.41 -1.41
CA ASP A 187 0.30 5.01 -2.77
C ASP A 187 0.49 3.49 -2.93
N ARG A 188 0.61 2.74 -1.83
CA ARG A 188 0.60 1.28 -1.85
C ARG A 188 -0.80 0.69 -1.98
N LEU A 189 -1.84 1.46 -1.62
CA LEU A 189 -3.20 0.98 -1.46
C LEU A 189 -4.01 1.18 -2.74
N TYR A 190 -4.78 0.17 -3.10
CA TYR A 190 -5.84 0.24 -4.09
C TYR A 190 -7.14 -0.19 -3.44
N VAL A 191 -8.23 0.50 -3.72
CA VAL A 191 -9.54 0.25 -3.11
C VAL A 191 -10.56 -0.04 -4.20
N ASP A 192 -11.27 -1.16 -4.06
CA ASP A 192 -12.35 -1.51 -4.95
C ASP A 192 -13.51 -2.19 -4.22
N GLY A 193 -14.70 -2.15 -4.82
CA GLY A 193 -15.88 -2.90 -4.41
C GLY A 193 -16.32 -3.81 -5.55
N ARG A 194 -16.62 -5.05 -5.22
CA ARG A 194 -17.10 -6.07 -6.18
C ARG A 194 -18.57 -6.43 -5.98
N GLY A 195 -19.23 -5.86 -4.97
CA GLY A 195 -20.59 -6.27 -4.64
C GLY A 195 -20.68 -7.79 -4.51
N GLU A 196 -21.68 -8.39 -5.12
CA GLU A 196 -21.91 -9.84 -5.11
C GLU A 196 -21.27 -10.60 -6.27
N SER A 197 -20.55 -9.91 -7.17
CA SER A 197 -20.07 -10.50 -8.44
C SER A 197 -18.98 -11.59 -8.28
N GLN A 198 -18.37 -11.71 -7.09
CA GLN A 198 -17.29 -12.67 -6.83
C GLN A 198 -17.56 -13.47 -5.54
N PRO A 199 -18.55 -14.35 -5.53
CA PRO A 199 -18.85 -15.19 -4.37
C PRO A 199 -17.77 -16.26 -4.18
N ILE A 200 -17.46 -16.58 -2.92
CA ILE A 200 -16.57 -17.69 -2.52
C ILE A 200 -17.34 -18.88 -1.93
N ALA A 201 -18.63 -18.68 -1.65
CA ALA A 201 -19.53 -19.68 -1.13
C ALA A 201 -20.93 -19.52 -1.74
N SER A 202 -21.81 -20.51 -1.50
CA SER A 202 -23.19 -20.47 -2.03
C SER A 202 -24.00 -19.36 -1.38
N ASN A 203 -24.64 -18.52 -2.18
CA ASN A 203 -25.62 -17.53 -1.70
C ASN A 203 -26.99 -18.16 -1.32
N ALA A 204 -27.15 -19.46 -1.48
CA ALA A 204 -28.39 -20.14 -1.11
C ALA A 204 -28.49 -20.45 0.41
N THR A 205 -27.39 -20.33 1.16
CA THR A 205 -27.35 -20.60 2.59
C THR A 205 -26.90 -19.38 3.38
N ALA A 206 -27.35 -19.27 4.63
CA ALA A 206 -26.98 -18.16 5.51
C ALA A 206 -25.47 -18.14 5.78
N GLU A 207 -24.86 -19.31 5.96
CA GLU A 207 -23.42 -19.47 6.20
C GLU A 207 -22.61 -19.05 4.97
N GLY A 208 -23.06 -19.42 3.77
CA GLY A 208 -22.40 -19.03 2.53
C GLY A 208 -22.50 -17.53 2.26
N LYS A 209 -23.67 -16.92 2.51
CA LYS A 209 -23.84 -15.46 2.47
C LYS A 209 -22.89 -14.77 3.46
N ALA A 210 -22.76 -15.27 4.69
CA ALA A 210 -21.84 -14.72 5.67
C ALA A 210 -20.37 -14.78 5.19
N GLN A 211 -19.96 -15.84 4.50
CA GLN A 211 -18.64 -15.95 3.90
C GLN A 211 -18.45 -14.97 2.71
N ASN A 212 -19.50 -14.72 1.95
CA ASN A 212 -19.46 -13.79 0.82
C ASN A 212 -19.36 -12.33 1.29
N ARG A 213 -19.99 -11.97 2.42
CA ARG A 213 -19.82 -10.65 3.06
C ARG A 213 -18.44 -10.56 3.70
N ARG A 214 -17.47 -10.03 2.98
CA ARG A 214 -16.08 -9.92 3.43
C ARG A 214 -15.36 -8.72 2.84
N VAL A 215 -14.25 -8.35 3.46
CA VAL A 215 -13.21 -7.51 2.85
C VAL A 215 -11.95 -8.35 2.71
N GLU A 216 -11.36 -8.34 1.54
CA GLU A 216 -10.08 -8.99 1.27
C GLU A 216 -8.98 -7.93 1.17
N ILE A 217 -7.84 -8.18 1.83
CA ILE A 217 -6.59 -7.43 1.63
C ILE A 217 -5.65 -8.36 0.86
N LEU A 218 -5.47 -8.07 -0.43
CA LEU A 218 -4.53 -8.77 -1.29
C LEU A 218 -3.18 -8.07 -1.24
N ILE A 219 -2.17 -8.73 -0.70
CA ILE A 219 -0.81 -8.23 -0.57
C ILE A 219 0.04 -8.87 -1.66
N ARG A 220 0.57 -8.05 -2.55
CA ARG A 220 1.40 -8.49 -3.69
C ARG A 220 2.82 -7.95 -3.53
N PRO A 221 3.87 -8.76 -3.76
CA PRO A 221 5.24 -8.26 -3.72
C PRO A 221 5.46 -7.18 -4.78
N PHE A 222 6.13 -6.09 -4.39
CA PHE A 222 6.56 -5.09 -5.35
C PHE A 222 7.81 -5.61 -6.08
N ARG A 223 7.66 -5.94 -7.35
CA ARG A 223 8.73 -6.49 -8.20
C ARG A 223 9.29 -5.43 -9.14
N GLY A 224 10.61 -5.43 -9.32
CA GLY A 224 11.32 -4.64 -10.32
C GLY A 224 11.43 -5.38 -11.65
#